data_6562c18e8c30400fd2bd2c70044feef8
#
_entry.id   6562c18e8c30400fd2bd2c70044feef8
#
_cell.length_a   1.000
_cell.length_b   1.000
_cell.length_c   1.000
_cell.angle_alpha   90.00
_cell.angle_beta   90.00
_cell.angle_gamma   90.00
#
_symmetry.space_group_name_H-M   'P 1'
#
loop_
_entity.id
_entity.type
_entity.pdbx_description
1 polymer ?
#
loop_
_entity_poly.entity_id
_entity_poly.type
_entity_poly.pdbx_seq_one_letter_code
_entity_poly.pdbx_strand_id
1 'polypeptide(L)'
;MKKIILLLSLLTFTAQASDYEKVSVEMAAEKLNGSAYYIPGLSGSATEYEGFISNAGFVVTSDGVVVFDALGTPSLAKAMLSEIHKITDKPVKLVIVSHYHADHIYGLQVFKEQGAQIWAPKGTWDYLDSEAAPNLLNARRMSLYPWVNSKTYLVEPDRIIDQDTEFSLGGHQFLLTYFGKVHSEGDMSLLSLNDQTLYSGDIIFEGRIPFVGDADIIKWSKTLDRVRNIEMEYFVPGHGMASDQPQETMDLTYRYLNFLLKQLTAAVDEMTPFDEVYEAIDWSEFEDEPAFDAANRKNAYAVYLYLERVMD
;
A
#
# COMPACT_ATOMS: atom_id res chain seq x y z
N MET A 1 46.77 43.92 24.88
CA MET A 1 45.76 43.45 23.88
C MET A 1 45.66 41.94 23.99
N LYS A 2 44.64 41.43 24.68
CA LYS A 2 44.37 39.99 24.83
C LYS A 2 43.54 39.52 23.63
N LYS A 3 44.10 38.61 22.80
CA LYS A 3 43.34 37.94 21.71
C LYS A 3 42.48 36.82 22.32
N ILE A 4 41.18 36.98 22.22
CA ILE A 4 40.21 35.92 22.54
C ILE A 4 40.14 35.04 21.30
N ILE A 5 40.55 33.79 21.42
CA ILE A 5 40.35 32.73 20.41
C ILE A 5 39.01 32.10 20.71
N LEU A 6 38.03 32.32 19.82
CA LEU A 6 36.73 31.71 19.88
C LEU A 6 36.85 30.30 19.25
N LEU A 7 36.82 29.25 20.07
CA LEU A 7 36.76 27.86 19.59
C LEU A 7 35.32 27.56 19.18
N LEU A 8 35.07 27.51 17.86
CA LEU A 8 33.82 27.01 17.32
C LEU A 8 33.86 25.48 17.37
N SER A 9 33.18 24.87 18.34
CA SER A 9 32.94 23.42 18.34
C SER A 9 31.89 23.07 17.29
N LEU A 10 32.32 22.51 16.15
CA LEU A 10 31.43 21.83 15.22
C LEU A 10 30.92 20.55 15.93
N LEU A 11 29.66 20.58 16.37
CA LEU A 11 28.92 19.37 16.71
C LEU A 11 28.59 18.64 15.40
N THR A 12 29.42 17.68 15.03
CA THR A 12 29.06 16.70 14.00
C THR A 12 28.00 15.76 14.57
N PHE A 13 26.74 15.99 14.23
CA PHE A 13 25.72 14.96 14.39
C PHE A 13 26.07 13.81 13.44
N THR A 14 26.72 12.78 13.95
CA THR A 14 26.73 11.49 13.25
C THR A 14 25.34 10.90 13.40
N ALA A 15 24.53 10.99 12.35
CA ALA A 15 23.34 10.17 12.24
C ALA A 15 23.79 8.71 12.33
N GLN A 16 23.47 8.05 13.43
CA GLN A 16 23.72 6.64 13.60
C GLN A 16 22.75 5.93 12.65
N ALA A 17 23.28 5.44 11.53
CA ALA A 17 22.48 4.63 10.62
C ALA A 17 21.95 3.44 11.42
N SER A 18 20.64 3.32 11.55
CA SER A 18 20.00 2.14 12.14
C SER A 18 20.41 0.94 11.29
N ASP A 19 21.08 -0.04 11.91
CA ASP A 19 21.43 -1.30 11.25
C ASP A 19 20.15 -2.12 11.09
N TYR A 20 19.50 -2.00 9.92
CA TYR A 20 18.41 -2.87 9.51
C TYR A 20 18.99 -4.17 8.95
N GLU A 21 18.34 -5.29 9.27
CA GLU A 21 18.73 -6.59 8.74
C GLU A 21 18.68 -6.56 7.20
N LYS A 22 19.65 -7.21 6.55
CA LYS A 22 19.72 -7.22 5.10
C LYS A 22 18.63 -8.16 4.55
N VAL A 23 17.89 -7.70 3.54
CA VAL A 23 16.96 -8.55 2.80
C VAL A 23 17.72 -9.44 1.82
N SER A 24 17.19 -10.65 1.58
CA SER A 24 17.72 -11.58 0.59
C SER A 24 16.94 -11.55 -0.73
N VAL A 25 15.73 -11.00 -0.70
CA VAL A 25 14.89 -10.81 -1.90
C VAL A 25 15.53 -9.83 -2.86
N GLU A 26 15.49 -10.13 -4.14
CA GLU A 26 15.92 -9.21 -5.18
C GLU A 26 14.88 -8.09 -5.33
N MET A 27 15.38 -6.87 -5.39
CA MET A 27 14.56 -5.67 -5.56
C MET A 27 15.18 -4.80 -6.65
N ALA A 28 14.36 -4.34 -7.58
CA ALA A 28 14.76 -3.39 -8.61
C ALA A 28 13.66 -2.37 -8.85
N ALA A 29 14.04 -1.11 -9.00
CA ALA A 29 13.12 -0.08 -9.45
C ALA A 29 12.95 -0.15 -10.97
N GLU A 30 11.71 -0.22 -11.41
CA GLU A 30 11.33 -0.20 -12.83
C GLU A 30 10.82 1.17 -13.22
N LYS A 31 11.30 1.70 -14.35
CA LYS A 31 10.85 2.97 -14.88
C LYS A 31 9.55 2.76 -15.66
N LEU A 32 8.56 3.60 -15.37
CA LEU A 32 7.27 3.61 -16.07
C LEU A 32 7.25 4.71 -17.15
N ASN A 33 6.87 5.92 -16.78
CA ASN A 33 6.76 7.07 -17.67
C ASN A 33 7.46 8.29 -17.04
N GLY A 34 8.06 9.15 -17.85
CA GLY A 34 8.68 10.39 -17.39
C GLY A 34 9.64 10.21 -16.21
N SER A 35 9.22 10.67 -15.04
CA SER A 35 9.94 10.60 -13.76
C SER A 35 9.33 9.59 -12.77
N ALA A 36 8.34 8.80 -13.22
CA ALA A 36 7.64 7.81 -12.43
C ALA A 36 8.32 6.43 -12.49
N TYR A 37 8.42 5.80 -11.33
CA TYR A 37 9.01 4.47 -11.12
C TYR A 37 8.15 3.67 -10.15
N TYR A 38 8.26 2.34 -10.20
CA TYR A 38 7.72 1.47 -9.17
C TYR A 38 8.68 0.35 -8.81
N ILE A 39 8.41 -0.32 -7.71
CA ILE A 39 9.11 -1.50 -7.24
C ILE A 39 8.07 -2.60 -7.12
N PRO A 40 8.13 -3.63 -7.99
CA PRO A 40 7.21 -4.74 -7.95
C PRO A 40 7.44 -5.62 -6.74
N GLY A 41 6.38 -5.85 -5.95
CA GLY A 41 6.34 -6.87 -4.90
C GLY A 41 6.24 -8.28 -5.49
N LEU A 42 6.50 -9.29 -4.67
CA LEU A 42 6.47 -10.69 -5.07
C LEU A 42 5.09 -11.32 -4.81
N SER A 43 4.65 -12.18 -5.72
CA SER A 43 3.41 -12.94 -5.54
C SER A 43 3.62 -14.08 -4.56
N GLY A 44 2.94 -14.05 -3.40
CA GLY A 44 3.00 -15.09 -2.38
C GLY A 44 2.64 -14.56 -0.99
N SER A 45 3.02 -15.28 0.04
CA SER A 45 2.80 -14.86 1.42
C SER A 45 3.91 -13.96 1.95
N ALA A 46 3.59 -13.06 2.89
CA ALA A 46 4.58 -12.18 3.50
C ALA A 46 5.74 -12.94 4.14
N THR A 47 5.49 -14.11 4.70
CA THR A 47 6.51 -14.95 5.38
C THR A 47 7.47 -15.63 4.41
N GLU A 48 7.06 -15.84 3.17
CA GLU A 48 7.93 -16.44 2.13
C GLU A 48 8.93 -15.44 1.57
N TYR A 49 8.56 -14.16 1.54
CA TYR A 49 9.32 -13.10 0.88
C TYR A 49 9.71 -11.95 1.81
N GLU A 50 9.96 -12.22 3.08
CA GLU A 50 10.47 -11.22 4.03
C GLU A 50 9.56 -9.98 4.17
N GLY A 51 8.25 -10.13 3.84
CA GLY A 51 7.27 -9.06 3.80
C GLY A 51 7.18 -8.32 2.45
N PHE A 52 7.93 -8.73 1.42
CA PHE A 52 7.96 -8.07 0.10
C PHE A 52 6.87 -8.60 -0.82
N ILE A 53 5.62 -8.25 -0.54
CA ILE A 53 4.44 -8.71 -1.31
C ILE A 53 3.64 -7.59 -1.95
N SER A 54 3.79 -6.34 -1.48
CA SER A 54 3.14 -5.16 -2.03
C SER A 54 4.07 -4.38 -2.96
N ASN A 55 3.48 -3.64 -3.87
CA ASN A 55 4.20 -2.67 -4.68
C ASN A 55 4.46 -1.39 -3.88
N ALA A 56 5.51 -0.66 -4.26
CA ALA A 56 5.71 0.72 -3.89
C ALA A 56 6.04 1.55 -5.13
N GLY A 57 5.76 2.84 -5.08
CA GLY A 57 6.05 3.73 -6.19
C GLY A 57 6.88 4.94 -5.79
N PHE A 58 7.50 5.61 -6.76
CA PHE A 58 8.11 6.90 -6.50
C PHE A 58 8.22 7.76 -7.76
N VAL A 59 8.21 9.07 -7.55
CA VAL A 59 8.39 10.08 -8.60
C VAL A 59 9.57 10.97 -8.24
N VAL A 60 10.52 11.12 -9.19
CA VAL A 60 11.70 11.98 -9.04
C VAL A 60 11.40 13.38 -9.55
N THR A 61 11.35 14.36 -8.67
CA THR A 61 11.08 15.77 -9.01
C THR A 61 12.35 16.63 -8.96
N SER A 62 12.28 17.93 -9.29
CA SER A 62 13.45 18.81 -9.17
C SER A 62 13.90 19.00 -7.73
N ASP A 63 13.01 18.94 -6.74
CA ASP A 63 13.27 19.31 -5.34
C ASP A 63 13.44 18.09 -4.41
N GLY A 64 13.19 16.90 -4.91
CA GLY A 64 13.26 15.66 -4.12
C GLY A 64 12.38 14.56 -4.70
N VAL A 65 12.21 13.48 -3.94
CA VAL A 65 11.44 12.31 -4.33
C VAL A 65 10.13 12.28 -3.54
N VAL A 66 9.02 12.00 -4.23
CA VAL A 66 7.73 11.59 -3.65
C VAL A 66 7.64 10.08 -3.73
N VAL A 67 7.41 9.41 -2.61
CA VAL A 67 7.23 7.95 -2.51
C VAL A 67 5.76 7.65 -2.26
N PHE A 68 5.27 6.57 -2.83
CA PHE A 68 3.95 5.99 -2.56
C PHE A 68 4.13 4.60 -1.97
N ASP A 69 3.70 4.42 -0.72
CA ASP A 69 3.89 3.27 0.15
C ASP A 69 5.35 2.95 0.51
N ALA A 70 5.54 2.30 1.66
CA ALA A 70 6.85 2.12 2.28
C ALA A 70 7.26 0.65 2.44
N LEU A 71 6.51 -0.28 1.85
CA LEU A 71 6.72 -1.72 1.97
C LEU A 71 6.53 -2.29 3.39
N GLY A 72 6.64 -3.61 3.50
CA GLY A 72 6.24 -4.38 4.68
C GLY A 72 7.24 -4.46 5.82
N THR A 73 8.47 -3.97 5.64
CA THR A 73 9.50 -3.99 6.68
C THR A 73 10.47 -2.81 6.56
N PRO A 74 11.10 -2.38 7.67
CA PRO A 74 12.16 -1.39 7.60
C PRO A 74 13.34 -1.81 6.70
N SER A 75 13.64 -3.10 6.66
CA SER A 75 14.70 -3.65 5.82
C SER A 75 14.40 -3.49 4.33
N LEU A 76 13.16 -3.75 3.92
CA LEU A 76 12.69 -3.53 2.55
C LEU A 76 12.70 -2.05 2.17
N ALA A 77 12.22 -1.18 3.06
CA ALA A 77 12.26 0.27 2.84
C ALA A 77 13.70 0.79 2.70
N LYS A 78 14.65 0.21 3.44
CA LYS A 78 16.07 0.53 3.28
C LYS A 78 16.62 0.06 1.93
N ALA A 79 16.21 -1.11 1.45
CA ALA A 79 16.55 -1.59 0.12
C ALA A 79 15.94 -0.68 -0.97
N MET A 80 14.65 -0.32 -0.84
CA MET A 80 13.98 0.64 -1.71
C MET A 80 14.71 1.99 -1.78
N LEU A 81 15.13 2.54 -0.63
CA LEU A 81 15.90 3.77 -0.58
C LEU A 81 17.22 3.63 -1.34
N SER A 82 17.86 2.44 -1.32
CA SER A 82 19.07 2.16 -2.09
C SER A 82 18.78 2.12 -3.60
N GLU A 83 17.64 1.58 -4.02
CA GLU A 83 17.20 1.62 -5.43
C GLU A 83 16.93 3.06 -5.90
N ILE A 84 16.27 3.89 -5.08
CA ILE A 84 16.08 5.32 -5.37
C ILE A 84 17.43 6.01 -5.56
N HIS A 85 18.40 5.74 -4.70
CA HIS A 85 19.75 6.35 -4.78
C HIS A 85 20.58 5.90 -6.01
N LYS A 86 20.25 4.78 -6.65
CA LYS A 86 20.86 4.43 -7.96
C LYS A 86 20.37 5.34 -9.10
N ILE A 87 19.21 5.96 -8.91
CA ILE A 87 18.52 6.80 -9.92
C ILE A 87 18.78 8.28 -9.68
N THR A 88 18.82 8.71 -8.40
CA THR A 88 18.96 10.12 -8.02
C THR A 88 19.60 10.28 -6.64
N ASP A 89 20.44 11.32 -6.49
CA ASP A 89 21.00 11.73 -5.18
C ASP A 89 20.04 12.62 -4.37
N LYS A 90 18.82 12.90 -4.91
CA LYS A 90 17.85 13.77 -4.24
C LYS A 90 17.23 13.05 -3.03
N PRO A 91 16.96 13.78 -1.93
CA PRO A 91 16.34 13.19 -0.76
C PRO A 91 14.87 12.85 -1.02
N VAL A 92 14.36 11.81 -0.35
CA VAL A 92 12.92 11.60 -0.22
C VAL A 92 12.35 12.71 0.65
N LYS A 93 11.41 13.47 0.11
CA LYS A 93 10.77 14.60 0.80
C LYS A 93 9.42 14.24 1.39
N LEU A 94 8.71 13.34 0.73
CA LEU A 94 7.34 13.00 1.04
C LEU A 94 7.09 11.51 0.79
N VAL A 95 6.46 10.85 1.75
CA VAL A 95 5.88 9.52 1.58
C VAL A 95 4.37 9.64 1.72
N ILE A 96 3.65 9.17 0.72
CA ILE A 96 2.20 9.05 0.70
C ILE A 96 1.86 7.60 1.02
N VAL A 97 1.00 7.38 2.00
CA VAL A 97 0.51 6.05 2.38
C VAL A 97 -0.83 5.81 1.71
N SER A 98 -0.98 4.71 0.99
CA SER A 98 -2.26 4.33 0.39
C SER A 98 -3.30 3.97 1.44
N HIS A 99 -2.92 3.15 2.42
CA HIS A 99 -3.75 2.67 3.54
C HIS A 99 -2.87 2.04 4.64
N TYR A 100 -3.48 1.57 5.74
CA TYR A 100 -2.77 1.16 6.95
C TYR A 100 -2.25 -0.29 6.99
N HIS A 101 -2.42 -1.11 5.98
CA HIS A 101 -1.95 -2.49 6.04
C HIS A 101 -0.43 -2.59 6.18
N ALA A 102 0.02 -3.64 6.87
CA ALA A 102 1.39 -3.78 7.34
C ALA A 102 2.42 -3.73 6.20
N ASP A 103 2.11 -4.30 5.05
CA ASP A 103 2.96 -4.35 3.88
C ASP A 103 3.09 -3.01 3.13
N HIS A 104 2.35 -1.98 3.54
CA HIS A 104 2.44 -0.61 3.03
C HIS A 104 3.08 0.38 4.02
N ILE A 105 3.06 0.08 5.33
CA ILE A 105 3.45 1.09 6.34
C ILE A 105 4.64 0.72 7.22
N TYR A 106 5.05 -0.54 7.34
CA TYR A 106 6.08 -0.89 8.33
C TYR A 106 7.49 -0.43 7.95
N GLY A 107 7.71 -0.01 6.71
CA GLY A 107 8.94 0.64 6.28
C GLY A 107 9.01 2.15 6.53
N LEU A 108 7.92 2.81 6.95
CA LEU A 108 7.83 4.27 7.10
C LEU A 108 8.92 4.87 7.98
N GLN A 109 9.34 4.17 9.04
CA GLN A 109 10.38 4.66 9.95
C GLN A 109 11.70 5.00 9.25
N VAL A 110 12.06 4.29 8.18
CA VAL A 110 13.29 4.54 7.42
C VAL A 110 13.26 5.91 6.75
N PHE A 111 12.14 6.25 6.13
CA PHE A 111 11.94 7.55 5.49
C PHE A 111 11.79 8.68 6.51
N LYS A 112 11.10 8.42 7.61
CA LYS A 112 10.95 9.38 8.72
C LYS A 112 12.29 9.75 9.34
N GLU A 113 13.18 8.77 9.56
CA GLU A 113 14.55 8.97 10.05
C GLU A 113 15.42 9.79 9.07
N GLN A 114 15.10 9.77 7.76
CA GLN A 114 15.72 10.61 6.75
C GLN A 114 15.10 12.01 6.63
N GLY A 115 14.08 12.32 7.43
CA GLY A 115 13.42 13.63 7.47
C GLY A 115 12.32 13.81 6.42
N ALA A 116 11.81 12.73 5.82
CA ALA A 116 10.64 12.79 4.95
C ALA A 116 9.37 13.09 5.75
N GLN A 117 8.45 13.86 5.17
CA GLN A 117 7.09 13.97 5.67
C GLN A 117 6.29 12.73 5.31
N ILE A 118 5.37 12.33 6.20
CA ILE A 118 4.48 11.20 5.98
C ILE A 118 3.04 11.73 5.91
N TRP A 119 2.37 11.53 4.79
CA TRP A 119 0.95 11.84 4.62
C TRP A 119 0.17 10.54 4.48
N ALA A 120 -0.92 10.41 5.22
CA ALA A 120 -1.70 9.19 5.25
C ALA A 120 -3.21 9.48 5.27
N PRO A 121 -4.06 8.57 4.76
CA PRO A 121 -5.50 8.71 4.86
C PRO A 121 -5.97 8.61 6.31
N LYS A 122 -7.13 9.20 6.60
CA LYS A 122 -7.71 9.23 7.95
C LYS A 122 -7.79 7.85 8.60
N GLY A 123 -8.16 6.81 7.85
CA GLY A 123 -8.23 5.44 8.37
C GLY A 123 -6.90 4.91 8.91
N THR A 124 -5.76 5.37 8.38
CA THR A 124 -4.44 5.03 8.93
C THR A 124 -4.25 5.62 10.33
N TRP A 125 -4.67 6.87 10.54
CA TRP A 125 -4.63 7.47 11.88
C TRP A 125 -5.54 6.73 12.86
N ASP A 126 -6.79 6.44 12.45
CA ASP A 126 -7.75 5.74 13.29
C ASP A 126 -7.25 4.33 13.67
N TYR A 127 -6.56 3.63 12.74
CA TYR A 127 -5.89 2.36 13.03
C TYR A 127 -4.75 2.52 14.03
N LEU A 128 -3.85 3.49 13.85
CA LEU A 128 -2.70 3.70 14.73
C LEU A 128 -3.10 4.03 16.17
N ASP A 129 -4.22 4.70 16.38
CA ASP A 129 -4.80 5.02 17.70
C ASP A 129 -5.55 3.83 18.34
N SER A 130 -5.66 2.70 17.63
CA SER A 130 -6.38 1.50 18.10
C SER A 130 -5.46 0.49 18.79
N GLU A 131 -6.06 -0.43 19.57
CA GLU A 131 -5.33 -1.58 20.15
C GLU A 131 -4.90 -2.60 19.07
N ALA A 132 -5.51 -2.58 17.88
CA ALA A 132 -5.18 -3.49 16.80
C ALA A 132 -3.75 -3.25 16.26
N ALA A 133 -3.31 -1.99 16.19
CA ALA A 133 -2.02 -1.63 15.64
C ALA A 133 -0.82 -2.23 16.39
N PRO A 134 -0.66 -2.06 17.72
CA PRO A 134 0.43 -2.70 18.46
C PRO A 134 0.29 -4.23 18.47
N ASN A 135 -0.92 -4.78 18.48
CA ASN A 135 -1.13 -6.24 18.46
C ASN A 135 -0.66 -6.84 17.13
N LEU A 136 -1.01 -6.24 16.00
CA LEU A 136 -0.55 -6.68 14.69
C LEU A 136 0.96 -6.52 14.54
N LEU A 137 1.54 -5.40 15.00
CA LEU A 137 3.00 -5.22 14.99
C LEU A 137 3.71 -6.31 15.78
N ASN A 138 3.18 -6.69 16.95
CA ASN A 138 3.76 -7.78 17.75
C ASN A 138 3.65 -9.14 17.03
N ALA A 139 2.53 -9.42 16.37
CA ALA A 139 2.38 -10.61 15.54
C ALA A 139 3.40 -10.62 14.38
N ARG A 140 3.63 -9.48 13.73
CA ARG A 140 4.61 -9.34 12.65
C ARG A 140 6.06 -9.45 13.14
N ARG A 141 6.37 -9.00 14.36
CA ARG A 141 7.67 -9.24 14.99
C ARG A 141 7.96 -10.72 15.20
N MET A 142 6.93 -11.54 15.36
CA MET A 142 7.09 -13.00 15.45
C MET A 142 7.21 -13.65 14.07
N SER A 143 6.37 -13.25 13.11
CA SER A 143 6.26 -13.91 11.80
C SER A 143 7.29 -13.42 10.78
N LEU A 144 7.82 -12.19 10.92
CA LEU A 144 8.78 -11.57 10.01
C LEU A 144 10.12 -11.23 10.67
N TYR A 145 10.46 -11.91 11.79
CA TYR A 145 11.81 -11.80 12.35
C TYR A 145 12.85 -12.37 11.37
N PRO A 146 14.00 -11.70 11.16
CA PRO A 146 14.53 -10.53 11.87
C PRO A 146 14.19 -9.16 11.25
N TRP A 147 13.50 -9.09 10.12
CA TRP A 147 13.23 -7.85 9.36
C TRP A 147 12.23 -6.93 10.05
N VAL A 148 11.28 -7.50 10.82
CA VAL A 148 10.44 -6.79 11.81
C VAL A 148 10.87 -7.27 13.18
N ASN A 149 11.33 -6.38 14.04
CA ASN A 149 11.91 -6.73 15.35
C ASN A 149 11.56 -5.69 16.43
N SER A 150 12.23 -5.76 17.59
CA SER A 150 11.97 -4.85 18.71
C SER A 150 12.29 -3.37 18.43
N LYS A 151 13.06 -3.07 17.38
CA LYS A 151 13.36 -1.70 16.93
C LYS A 151 12.35 -1.17 15.93
N THR A 152 11.48 -2.03 15.39
CA THR A 152 10.42 -1.62 14.47
C THR A 152 9.31 -0.93 15.25
N TYR A 153 8.90 0.25 14.80
CA TYR A 153 7.84 1.05 15.41
C TYR A 153 6.87 1.59 14.35
N LEU A 154 5.66 1.89 14.80
CA LEU A 154 4.63 2.52 13.98
C LEU A 154 4.91 4.04 13.88
N VAL A 155 4.76 4.60 12.69
CA VAL A 155 5.03 6.01 12.43
C VAL A 155 3.72 6.76 12.31
N GLU A 156 3.56 7.79 13.13
CA GLU A 156 2.44 8.71 12.99
C GLU A 156 2.61 9.62 11.76
N PRO A 157 1.55 9.87 10.99
CA PRO A 157 1.59 10.76 9.84
C PRO A 157 1.75 12.22 10.29
N ASP A 158 2.49 13.01 9.50
CA ASP A 158 2.61 14.45 9.68
C ASP A 158 1.36 15.20 9.15
N ARG A 159 0.64 14.57 8.22
CA ARG A 159 -0.61 15.11 7.67
C ARG A 159 -1.62 14.00 7.41
N ILE A 160 -2.84 14.23 7.85
CA ILE A 160 -3.99 13.35 7.59
C ILE A 160 -4.73 13.88 6.36
N ILE A 161 -5.08 12.95 5.45
CA ILE A 161 -5.85 13.21 4.23
C ILE A 161 -7.23 12.56 4.39
N ASP A 162 -8.28 13.37 4.29
CA ASP A 162 -9.69 12.94 4.41
C ASP A 162 -10.57 13.43 3.24
N GLN A 163 -9.95 14.04 2.22
CA GLN A 163 -10.59 14.51 1.00
C GLN A 163 -9.58 14.53 -0.16
N ASP A 164 -10.07 14.62 -1.38
CA ASP A 164 -9.23 14.80 -2.57
C ASP A 164 -8.30 16.01 -2.38
N THR A 165 -7.02 15.83 -2.64
CA THR A 165 -6.00 16.84 -2.32
C THR A 165 -5.00 16.97 -3.47
N GLU A 166 -4.90 18.17 -4.02
CA GLU A 166 -3.84 18.52 -4.97
C GLU A 166 -2.63 19.09 -4.26
N PHE A 167 -1.44 18.77 -4.74
CA PHE A 167 -0.20 19.37 -4.27
C PHE A 167 0.86 19.39 -5.38
N SER A 168 1.93 20.14 -5.15
CA SER A 168 3.06 20.19 -6.08
C SER A 168 4.38 20.04 -5.32
N LEU A 169 5.34 19.39 -5.93
CA LEU A 169 6.72 19.31 -5.48
C LEU A 169 7.65 19.36 -6.69
N GLY A 170 8.63 20.28 -6.66
CA GLY A 170 9.68 20.33 -7.69
C GLY A 170 9.16 20.41 -9.12
N GLY A 171 8.10 21.15 -9.37
CA GLY A 171 7.50 21.35 -10.68
C GLY A 171 6.56 20.21 -11.13
N HIS A 172 6.42 19.14 -10.35
CA HIS A 172 5.42 18.09 -10.60
C HIS A 172 4.13 18.40 -9.83
N GLN A 173 3.01 18.11 -10.48
CA GLN A 173 1.65 18.20 -9.94
C GLN A 173 1.13 16.81 -9.63
N PHE A 174 0.48 16.68 -8.49
CA PHE A 174 -0.05 15.43 -7.97
C PHE A 174 -1.48 15.61 -7.49
N LEU A 175 -2.29 14.58 -7.69
CA LEU A 175 -3.63 14.46 -7.15
C LEU A 175 -3.70 13.22 -6.23
N LEU A 176 -4.06 13.43 -4.97
CA LEU A 176 -4.51 12.37 -4.08
C LEU A 176 -6.02 12.24 -4.19
N THR A 177 -6.50 11.08 -4.56
CA THR A 177 -7.94 10.77 -4.53
C THR A 177 -8.25 9.97 -3.26
N TYR A 178 -9.04 10.55 -2.37
CA TYR A 178 -9.47 9.89 -1.14
C TYR A 178 -10.78 9.12 -1.37
N PHE A 179 -10.76 7.83 -1.14
CA PHE A 179 -11.92 6.96 -1.32
C PHE A 179 -12.69 6.72 -0.02
N GLY A 180 -12.06 7.00 1.14
CA GLY A 180 -12.59 6.61 2.45
C GLY A 180 -12.57 5.11 2.63
N LYS A 181 -13.51 4.55 3.40
CA LYS A 181 -13.61 3.10 3.62
C LYS A 181 -13.99 2.38 2.32
N VAL A 182 -13.05 1.59 1.79
CA VAL A 182 -13.18 0.79 0.57
C VAL A 182 -12.55 -0.58 0.80
N HIS A 183 -11.27 -0.78 0.47
CA HIS A 183 -10.50 -1.97 0.82
C HIS A 183 -10.14 -2.01 2.32
N SER A 184 -9.89 -0.83 2.89
CA SER A 184 -9.61 -0.63 4.32
C SER A 184 -10.48 0.48 4.91
N GLU A 185 -10.26 0.87 6.17
CA GLU A 185 -11.00 1.99 6.81
C GLU A 185 -10.70 3.36 6.17
N GLY A 186 -9.69 3.47 5.30
CA GLY A 186 -9.37 4.68 4.58
C GLY A 186 -8.31 4.42 3.53
N ASP A 187 -8.74 4.49 2.27
CA ASP A 187 -7.91 4.22 1.11
C ASP A 187 -7.75 5.47 0.26
N MET A 188 -6.59 5.64 -0.35
CA MET A 188 -6.35 6.70 -1.33
C MET A 188 -5.34 6.27 -2.40
N SER A 189 -5.42 6.93 -3.55
CA SER A 189 -4.48 6.78 -4.66
C SER A 189 -3.68 8.07 -4.89
N LEU A 190 -2.56 7.94 -5.60
CA LEU A 190 -1.71 9.04 -6.04
C LEU A 190 -1.63 9.04 -7.57
N LEU A 191 -2.06 10.12 -8.21
CA LEU A 191 -1.84 10.38 -9.62
C LEU A 191 -0.72 11.41 -9.80
N SER A 192 0.36 11.03 -10.49
CA SER A 192 1.35 11.97 -11.03
C SER A 192 0.81 12.53 -12.34
N LEU A 193 0.34 13.79 -12.33
CA LEU A 193 -0.28 14.42 -13.50
C LEU A 193 0.72 14.64 -14.65
N ASN A 194 1.98 14.92 -14.33
CA ASN A 194 3.03 15.13 -15.33
C ASN A 194 3.43 13.82 -16.04
N ASP A 195 3.39 12.72 -15.30
CA ASP A 195 3.81 11.40 -15.79
C ASP A 195 2.62 10.53 -16.20
N GLN A 196 1.39 11.01 -16.00
CA GLN A 196 0.14 10.26 -16.25
C GLN A 196 0.16 8.84 -15.65
N THR A 197 0.74 8.73 -14.44
CA THR A 197 0.91 7.47 -13.72
C THR A 197 0.07 7.47 -12.45
N LEU A 198 -0.83 6.50 -12.31
CA LEU A 198 -1.67 6.28 -11.13
C LEU A 198 -1.12 5.12 -10.28
N TYR A 199 -0.87 5.40 -9.01
CA TYR A 199 -0.59 4.40 -7.98
C TYR A 199 -1.85 4.21 -7.15
N SER A 200 -2.44 3.00 -7.16
CA SER A 200 -3.77 2.78 -6.59
C SER A 200 -3.78 2.27 -5.15
N GLY A 201 -2.64 1.74 -4.65
CA GLY A 201 -2.68 0.88 -3.47
C GLY A 201 -3.63 -0.31 -3.70
N ASP A 202 -4.16 -0.87 -2.65
CA ASP A 202 -4.97 -2.08 -2.67
C ASP A 202 -6.43 -1.90 -3.14
N ILE A 203 -6.71 -0.74 -3.77
CA ILE A 203 -7.95 -0.62 -4.56
C ILE A 203 -7.94 -1.61 -5.72
N ILE A 204 -6.75 -1.96 -6.23
CA ILE A 204 -6.56 -2.93 -7.31
C ILE A 204 -5.46 -3.94 -6.93
N PHE A 205 -5.79 -5.21 -7.18
CA PHE A 205 -4.90 -6.35 -7.18
C PHE A 205 -4.83 -6.89 -8.61
N GLU A 206 -3.64 -7.07 -9.13
CA GLU A 206 -3.40 -7.65 -10.44
C GLU A 206 -2.77 -9.03 -10.26
N GLY A 207 -3.15 -10.00 -11.11
CA GLY A 207 -2.55 -11.32 -11.16
C GLY A 207 -2.69 -12.15 -9.87
N ARG A 208 -3.66 -11.83 -9.00
CA ARG A 208 -3.98 -12.58 -7.78
C ARG A 208 -5.34 -12.21 -7.21
N ILE A 209 -5.94 -13.11 -6.45
CA ILE A 209 -7.17 -12.83 -5.70
C ILE A 209 -6.93 -11.70 -4.69
N PRO A 210 -7.78 -10.64 -4.68
CA PRO A 210 -7.74 -9.57 -3.69
C PRO A 210 -7.90 -10.10 -2.26
N PHE A 211 -7.32 -9.39 -1.29
CA PHE A 211 -7.68 -9.56 0.12
C PHE A 211 -8.86 -8.62 0.44
N VAL A 212 -10.01 -9.19 0.80
CA VAL A 212 -11.23 -8.42 1.05
C VAL A 212 -11.32 -8.00 2.52
N GLY A 213 -11.01 -8.89 3.46
CA GLY A 213 -10.93 -8.55 4.89
C GLY A 213 -12.16 -7.79 5.40
N ASP A 214 -11.91 -6.61 6.01
CA ASP A 214 -12.92 -5.72 6.60
C ASP A 214 -13.46 -4.67 5.60
N ALA A 215 -13.30 -4.90 4.30
CA ALA A 215 -13.70 -3.98 3.24
C ALA A 215 -15.20 -3.64 3.26
N ASP A 216 -15.54 -2.45 2.81
CA ASP A 216 -16.87 -2.12 2.32
C ASP A 216 -16.96 -2.55 0.85
N ILE A 217 -17.28 -3.82 0.62
CA ILE A 217 -17.26 -4.40 -0.72
C ILE A 217 -18.25 -3.73 -1.69
N ILE A 218 -19.39 -3.27 -1.20
CA ILE A 218 -20.38 -2.56 -2.03
C ILE A 218 -19.81 -1.23 -2.51
N LYS A 219 -19.18 -0.49 -1.61
CA LYS A 219 -18.54 0.77 -1.95
C LYS A 219 -17.28 0.54 -2.79
N TRP A 220 -16.53 -0.53 -2.51
CA TRP A 220 -15.34 -0.89 -3.29
C TRP A 220 -15.69 -1.17 -4.75
N SER A 221 -16.67 -2.03 -5.01
CA SER A 221 -17.14 -2.30 -6.37
C SER A 221 -17.54 -1.00 -7.11
N LYS A 222 -18.28 -0.09 -6.45
CA LYS A 222 -18.63 1.21 -7.05
C LYS A 222 -17.43 2.13 -7.27
N THR A 223 -16.43 2.06 -6.39
CA THR A 223 -15.21 2.87 -6.49
C THR A 223 -14.38 2.48 -7.72
N LEU A 224 -14.41 1.20 -8.11
CA LEU A 224 -13.71 0.75 -9.32
C LEU A 224 -14.18 1.49 -10.58
N ASP A 225 -15.48 1.79 -10.69
CA ASP A 225 -15.99 2.59 -11.81
C ASP A 225 -15.41 4.02 -11.80
N ARG A 226 -15.18 4.60 -10.61
CA ARG A 226 -14.53 5.91 -10.48
C ARG A 226 -13.07 5.83 -10.92
N VAL A 227 -12.33 4.81 -10.49
CA VAL A 227 -10.92 4.62 -10.83
C VAL A 227 -10.74 4.39 -12.33
N ARG A 228 -11.62 3.61 -12.96
CA ARG A 228 -11.62 3.36 -14.42
C ARG A 228 -11.78 4.61 -15.27
N ASN A 229 -12.38 5.66 -14.73
CA ASN A 229 -12.59 6.94 -15.42
C ASN A 229 -11.48 7.98 -15.15
N ILE A 230 -10.44 7.65 -14.39
CA ILE A 230 -9.27 8.51 -14.23
C ILE A 230 -8.43 8.41 -15.52
N GLU A 231 -8.09 9.56 -16.09
CA GLU A 231 -7.17 9.61 -17.24
C GLU A 231 -5.74 9.30 -16.78
N MET A 232 -5.15 8.25 -17.35
CA MET A 232 -3.79 7.81 -17.07
C MET A 232 -3.20 7.02 -18.25
N GLU A 233 -1.88 6.99 -18.35
CA GLU A 233 -1.13 6.16 -19.30
C GLU A 233 -0.59 4.89 -18.63
N TYR A 234 -0.17 5.00 -17.36
CA TYR A 234 0.38 3.89 -16.58
C TYR A 234 -0.40 3.69 -15.28
N PHE A 235 -0.59 2.45 -14.93
CA PHE A 235 -1.28 2.04 -13.73
C PHE A 235 -0.40 1.11 -12.87
N VAL A 236 -0.28 1.42 -11.58
CA VAL A 236 0.44 0.62 -10.58
C VAL A 236 -0.57 0.12 -9.55
N PRO A 237 -0.91 -1.18 -9.53
CA PRO A 237 -1.76 -1.78 -8.50
C PRO A 237 -1.03 -1.87 -7.16
N GLY A 238 -1.73 -2.16 -6.07
CA GLY A 238 -1.11 -2.43 -4.77
C GLY A 238 -0.30 -3.72 -4.77
N HIS A 239 -0.75 -4.71 -5.56
CA HIS A 239 -0.08 -6.00 -5.77
C HIS A 239 -0.16 -6.38 -7.25
N GLY A 240 0.89 -7.02 -7.77
CA GLY A 240 0.99 -7.47 -9.15
C GLY A 240 1.75 -6.50 -10.06
N MET A 241 1.65 -6.67 -11.37
CA MET A 241 2.46 -5.93 -12.32
C MET A 241 1.83 -4.59 -12.69
N ALA A 242 2.66 -3.56 -12.78
CA ALA A 242 2.27 -2.30 -13.40
C ALA A 242 2.11 -2.46 -14.91
N SER A 243 1.24 -1.65 -15.53
CA SER A 243 0.90 -1.80 -16.96
C SER A 243 0.56 -0.46 -17.62
N ASP A 244 0.76 -0.38 -18.93
CA ASP A 244 0.22 0.64 -19.82
C ASP A 244 -1.18 0.26 -20.37
N GLN A 245 -1.78 -0.81 -19.84
CA GLN A 245 -3.13 -1.27 -20.13
C GLN A 245 -4.01 -1.20 -18.86
N PRO A 246 -4.35 0.00 -18.36
CA PRO A 246 -5.01 0.17 -17.07
C PRO A 246 -6.30 -0.63 -16.90
N GLN A 247 -7.10 -0.76 -17.95
CA GLN A 247 -8.39 -1.46 -17.90
C GLN A 247 -8.20 -2.98 -17.72
N GLU A 248 -7.18 -3.56 -18.35
CA GLU A 248 -6.86 -4.98 -18.21
C GLU A 248 -6.33 -5.29 -16.79
N THR A 249 -5.47 -4.40 -16.26
CA THR A 249 -4.93 -4.52 -14.89
C THR A 249 -6.02 -4.51 -13.82
N MET A 250 -7.09 -3.74 -14.03
CA MET A 250 -8.22 -3.65 -13.08
C MET A 250 -9.23 -4.80 -13.20
N ASP A 251 -9.19 -5.58 -14.28
CA ASP A 251 -10.27 -6.50 -14.64
C ASP A 251 -10.50 -7.62 -13.61
N LEU A 252 -9.43 -8.27 -13.14
CA LEU A 252 -9.54 -9.37 -12.17
C LEU A 252 -10.21 -8.89 -10.87
N THR A 253 -9.76 -7.79 -10.28
CA THR A 253 -10.37 -7.23 -9.07
C THR A 253 -11.84 -6.91 -9.29
N TYR A 254 -12.18 -6.28 -10.43
CA TYR A 254 -13.56 -5.93 -10.78
C TYR A 254 -14.45 -7.17 -10.89
N ARG A 255 -14.03 -8.18 -11.64
CA ARG A 255 -14.79 -9.44 -11.82
C ARG A 255 -15.00 -10.16 -10.49
N TYR A 256 -13.93 -10.31 -9.72
CA TYR A 256 -13.97 -11.02 -8.44
C TYR A 256 -14.92 -10.37 -7.42
N LEU A 257 -14.83 -9.05 -7.20
CA LEU A 257 -15.70 -8.35 -6.26
C LEU A 257 -17.17 -8.42 -6.68
N ASN A 258 -17.46 -8.22 -7.96
CA ASN A 258 -18.82 -8.30 -8.47
C ASN A 258 -19.38 -9.74 -8.42
N PHE A 259 -18.51 -10.73 -8.64
CA PHE A 259 -18.89 -12.13 -8.49
C PHE A 259 -19.28 -12.45 -7.04
N LEU A 260 -18.45 -12.09 -6.06
CA LEU A 260 -18.77 -12.28 -4.65
C LEU A 260 -20.08 -11.58 -4.26
N LEU A 261 -20.26 -10.31 -4.65
CA LEU A 261 -21.48 -9.56 -4.39
C LEU A 261 -22.70 -10.27 -4.96
N LYS A 262 -22.64 -10.70 -6.22
CA LYS A 262 -23.76 -11.37 -6.89
C LYS A 262 -24.15 -12.68 -6.20
N GLN A 263 -23.17 -13.54 -5.91
CA GLN A 263 -23.42 -14.85 -5.32
C GLN A 263 -23.93 -14.76 -3.88
N LEU A 264 -23.28 -13.93 -3.08
CA LEU A 264 -23.53 -13.89 -1.65
C LEU A 264 -24.75 -13.01 -1.28
N THR A 265 -25.07 -11.98 -2.07
CA THR A 265 -26.32 -11.22 -1.85
C THR A 265 -27.54 -12.12 -1.99
N ALA A 266 -27.60 -12.95 -3.03
CA ALA A 266 -28.72 -13.89 -3.22
C ALA A 266 -28.83 -14.89 -2.05
N ALA A 267 -27.68 -15.39 -1.58
CA ALA A 267 -27.65 -16.33 -0.46
C ALA A 267 -28.14 -15.72 0.87
N VAL A 268 -27.76 -14.47 1.14
CA VAL A 268 -28.22 -13.73 2.34
C VAL A 268 -29.73 -13.46 2.25
N ASP A 269 -30.23 -12.99 1.10
CA ASP A 269 -31.67 -12.79 0.88
C ASP A 269 -32.50 -14.06 1.10
N GLU A 270 -31.96 -15.21 0.71
CA GLU A 270 -32.60 -16.53 0.86
C GLU A 270 -32.33 -17.17 2.23
N MET A 271 -31.53 -16.52 3.10
CA MET A 271 -31.09 -17.04 4.41
C MET A 271 -30.37 -18.40 4.29
N THR A 272 -29.65 -18.63 3.18
CA THR A 272 -28.89 -19.87 2.96
C THR A 272 -27.61 -19.84 3.81
N PRO A 273 -27.32 -20.87 4.66
CA PRO A 273 -26.12 -20.92 5.45
C PRO A 273 -24.83 -20.79 4.62
N PHE A 274 -23.83 -20.09 5.14
CA PHE A 274 -22.58 -19.81 4.41
C PHE A 274 -21.90 -21.07 3.83
N ASP A 275 -21.80 -22.14 4.61
CA ASP A 275 -21.13 -23.37 4.14
C ASP A 275 -21.86 -24.01 2.95
N GLU A 276 -23.19 -23.98 2.96
CA GLU A 276 -24.00 -24.51 1.85
C GLU A 276 -23.81 -23.68 0.57
N VAL A 277 -23.84 -22.34 0.70
CA VAL A 277 -23.66 -21.46 -0.47
C VAL A 277 -22.23 -21.54 -1.00
N TYR A 278 -21.21 -21.56 -0.12
CA TYR A 278 -19.82 -21.62 -0.55
C TYR A 278 -19.50 -22.90 -1.35
N GLU A 279 -20.04 -24.03 -0.94
CA GLU A 279 -19.88 -25.32 -1.63
C GLU A 279 -20.70 -25.40 -2.93
N ALA A 280 -21.77 -24.64 -3.06
CA ALA A 280 -22.59 -24.60 -4.26
C ALA A 280 -22.09 -23.62 -5.34
N ILE A 281 -21.25 -22.67 -4.99
CA ILE A 281 -20.68 -21.71 -5.94
C ILE A 281 -19.68 -22.41 -6.88
N ASP A 282 -19.83 -22.13 -8.19
CA ASP A 282 -18.83 -22.51 -9.19
C ASP A 282 -17.68 -21.49 -9.17
N TRP A 283 -16.52 -21.92 -8.65
CA TRP A 283 -15.30 -21.11 -8.53
C TRP A 283 -14.36 -21.21 -9.74
N SER A 284 -14.74 -21.95 -10.79
CA SER A 284 -13.87 -22.26 -11.95
C SER A 284 -13.29 -21.03 -12.65
N GLU A 285 -13.89 -19.86 -12.50
CA GLU A 285 -13.37 -18.60 -13.02
C GLU A 285 -12.13 -18.09 -12.26
N PHE A 286 -11.99 -18.47 -10.97
CA PHE A 286 -10.98 -17.88 -10.07
C PHE A 286 -10.08 -18.90 -9.38
N GLU A 287 -10.39 -20.19 -9.42
CA GLU A 287 -9.70 -21.22 -8.64
C GLU A 287 -8.22 -21.39 -9.01
N ASP A 288 -7.84 -21.05 -10.23
CA ASP A 288 -6.46 -21.08 -10.71
C ASP A 288 -5.68 -19.79 -10.43
N GLU A 289 -6.34 -18.73 -9.91
CA GLU A 289 -5.67 -17.48 -9.63
C GLU A 289 -4.79 -17.56 -8.38
N PRO A 290 -3.58 -16.96 -8.39
CA PRO A 290 -2.73 -16.91 -7.21
C PRO A 290 -3.46 -16.39 -5.98
N ALA A 291 -3.15 -16.96 -4.82
CA ALA A 291 -3.77 -16.69 -3.52
C ALA A 291 -5.23 -17.18 -3.37
N PHE A 292 -5.83 -17.87 -4.33
CA PHE A 292 -7.19 -18.38 -4.22
C PHE A 292 -7.36 -19.27 -2.97
N ASP A 293 -6.59 -20.33 -2.84
CA ASP A 293 -6.67 -21.26 -1.70
C ASP A 293 -6.47 -20.58 -0.34
N ALA A 294 -5.61 -19.57 -0.30
CA ALA A 294 -5.27 -18.86 0.93
C ALA A 294 -6.33 -17.84 1.36
N ALA A 295 -7.02 -17.21 0.40
CA ALA A 295 -7.86 -16.03 0.63
C ALA A 295 -9.35 -16.26 0.33
N ASN A 296 -9.73 -17.02 -0.72
CA ASN A 296 -11.09 -17.02 -1.25
C ASN A 296 -12.17 -17.34 -0.22
N ARG A 297 -12.02 -18.44 0.56
CA ARG A 297 -13.03 -18.80 1.56
C ARG A 297 -13.17 -17.74 2.66
N LYS A 298 -12.05 -17.12 3.07
CA LYS A 298 -12.06 -16.05 4.08
C LYS A 298 -12.74 -14.79 3.52
N ASN A 299 -12.44 -14.44 2.28
CA ASN A 299 -13.05 -13.32 1.58
C ASN A 299 -14.57 -13.52 1.45
N ALA A 300 -14.99 -14.68 0.93
CA ALA A 300 -16.40 -15.00 0.78
C ALA A 300 -17.13 -14.94 2.13
N TYR A 301 -16.53 -15.48 3.21
CA TYR A 301 -17.12 -15.42 4.54
C TYR A 301 -17.21 -13.99 5.09
N ALA A 302 -16.18 -13.19 4.92
CA ALA A 302 -16.19 -11.79 5.34
C ALA A 302 -17.30 -10.99 4.60
N VAL A 303 -17.43 -11.22 3.28
CA VAL A 303 -18.49 -10.60 2.47
C VAL A 303 -19.89 -11.06 2.90
N TYR A 304 -20.05 -12.36 3.16
CA TYR A 304 -21.33 -12.89 3.64
C TYR A 304 -21.76 -12.22 4.94
N LEU A 305 -20.87 -12.16 5.94
CA LEU A 305 -21.15 -11.48 7.22
C LEU A 305 -21.38 -9.97 7.07
N TYR A 306 -20.67 -9.33 6.13
CA TYR A 306 -20.89 -7.91 5.84
C TYR A 306 -22.29 -7.70 5.27
N LEU A 307 -22.72 -8.51 4.31
CA LEU A 307 -24.05 -8.42 3.68
C LEU A 307 -25.17 -8.70 4.67
N GLU A 308 -25.07 -9.74 5.52
CA GLU A 308 -26.04 -9.98 6.60
C GLU A 308 -26.26 -8.72 7.45
N ARG A 309 -25.17 -8.03 7.82
CA ARG A 309 -25.25 -6.84 8.68
C ARG A 309 -25.86 -5.60 8.00
N VAL A 310 -25.72 -5.44 6.68
CA VAL A 310 -26.17 -4.23 5.97
C VAL A 310 -27.48 -4.40 5.25
N MET A 311 -27.98 -5.64 5.11
CA MET A 311 -29.25 -5.97 4.46
C MET A 311 -30.38 -6.21 5.49
N ASP A 312 -30.05 -6.48 6.79
CA ASP A 312 -31.00 -6.45 7.91
C ASP A 312 -31.46 -5.00 8.23
#